data_110d97c1001c249d924630d5de2cad2c
#
_entry.id   110d97c1001c249d924630d5de2cad2c
#
_cell.length_a   1.000
_cell.length_b   1.000
_cell.length_c   1.000
_cell.angle_alpha   90.00
_cell.angle_beta   90.00
_cell.angle_gamma   90.00
#
_symmetry.space_group_name_H-M   'P 1'
#
loop_
_entity.id
_entity.type
_entity.pdbx_description
1 polymer ?
#
loop_
_entity_poly.entity_id
_entity_poly.type
_entity_poly.pdbx_seq_one_letter_code
_entity_poly.pdbx_strand_id
1 'polypeptide(L)'
;EFDQNLKPEFFVFASHGFGNCFLWQKISDKGFHVKITGYAEVIDYIYKNQQISNKVKLYPLIFMFRNTIELCLKRLFYSRVNDGVPLKVFNSKRKSHYIKKDLWKNVKPVIVKYANDSGEDLAIIDIVEKLLDEIDSIDKNGDNFRYPTSYSLEYRIDNKKLDLSNVYTYLKAIINFLEGCNSMLDAIADYESEMEAEYEFEMRANMDWY
;
A
#
# COMPACT_ATOMS: atom_id res chain seq x y z
N GLU A 1 -5.96 -26.97 24.87
CA GLU A 1 -5.40 -28.30 24.56
C GLU A 1 -5.12 -28.37 23.06
N PHE A 2 -3.94 -28.84 22.70
CA PHE A 2 -3.58 -29.02 21.29
C PHE A 2 -4.20 -30.33 20.80
N ASP A 3 -4.99 -30.29 19.73
CA ASP A 3 -5.60 -31.49 19.16
C ASP A 3 -4.51 -32.35 18.49
N GLN A 4 -4.23 -33.51 19.10
CA GLN A 4 -3.21 -34.46 18.61
C GLN A 4 -3.59 -35.11 17.26
N ASN A 5 -4.84 -34.98 16.81
CA ASN A 5 -5.29 -35.46 15.52
C ASN A 5 -5.10 -34.45 14.37
N LEU A 6 -4.65 -33.20 14.67
CA LEU A 6 -4.32 -32.24 13.66
C LEU A 6 -3.18 -32.74 12.77
N LYS A 7 -3.46 -32.87 11.49
CA LYS A 7 -2.41 -33.16 10.51
C LYS A 7 -1.46 -31.96 10.40
N PRO A 8 -0.14 -32.17 10.33
CA PRO A 8 0.85 -31.10 10.25
C PRO A 8 0.87 -30.35 8.91
N GLU A 9 -0.09 -30.58 8.04
CA GLU A 9 -0.24 -29.90 6.75
C GLU A 9 -1.17 -28.69 6.90
N PHE A 10 -0.60 -27.51 7.12
CA PHE A 10 -1.32 -26.26 7.26
C PHE A 10 -1.88 -25.75 5.91
N PHE A 11 -1.07 -25.85 4.84
CA PHE A 11 -1.50 -25.46 3.51
C PHE A 11 -2.03 -26.66 2.73
N VAL A 12 -3.33 -26.79 2.66
CA VAL A 12 -4.00 -27.78 1.81
C VAL A 12 -4.56 -27.06 0.58
N PHE A 13 -4.06 -27.40 -0.59
CA PHE A 13 -4.58 -26.86 -1.84
C PHE A 13 -5.86 -27.60 -2.22
N ALA A 14 -6.99 -26.91 -2.07
CA ALA A 14 -8.29 -27.46 -2.45
C ALA A 14 -8.51 -27.29 -3.96
N SER A 15 -8.99 -28.34 -4.61
CA SER A 15 -9.30 -28.33 -6.03
C SER A 15 -10.63 -27.60 -6.35
N HIS A 16 -11.63 -27.74 -5.49
CA HIS A 16 -12.96 -27.13 -5.63
C HIS A 16 -13.63 -26.95 -4.26
N GLY A 17 -14.51 -25.93 -4.11
CA GLY A 17 -15.38 -25.79 -2.95
C GLY A 17 -15.66 -24.34 -2.52
N PHE A 18 -16.77 -24.16 -1.81
CA PHE A 18 -17.11 -22.91 -1.14
C PHE A 18 -16.12 -22.64 -0.01
N GLY A 19 -15.58 -21.40 0.06
CA GLY A 19 -14.62 -20.99 1.09
C GLY A 19 -13.15 -21.11 0.69
N ASN A 20 -12.84 -21.55 -0.53
CA ASN A 20 -11.48 -21.58 -1.02
C ASN A 20 -11.00 -20.19 -1.39
N CYS A 21 -9.77 -19.84 -0.96
CA CYS A 21 -9.12 -18.59 -1.26
C CYS A 21 -7.90 -18.83 -2.15
N PHE A 22 -7.72 -18.00 -3.16
CA PHE A 22 -6.53 -18.04 -4.00
C PHE A 22 -5.35 -17.34 -3.33
N LEU A 23 -4.21 -18.01 -3.28
CA LEU A 23 -2.95 -17.39 -2.87
C LEU A 23 -2.28 -16.73 -4.08
N TRP A 24 -2.36 -15.42 -4.16
CA TRP A 24 -1.65 -14.65 -5.18
C TRP A 24 -0.22 -14.38 -4.73
N GLN A 25 0.73 -15.10 -5.31
CA GLN A 25 2.15 -14.96 -4.99
C GLN A 25 2.95 -14.20 -6.06
N LYS A 26 2.36 -13.95 -7.24
CA LYS A 26 3.05 -13.19 -8.28
C LYS A 26 3.12 -11.71 -7.90
N ILE A 27 4.32 -11.15 -8.03
CA ILE A 27 4.55 -9.70 -7.96
C ILE A 27 3.96 -9.11 -9.25
N SER A 28 2.70 -8.79 -9.19
CA SER A 28 1.96 -8.11 -10.23
C SER A 28 1.09 -7.07 -9.57
N ASP A 29 0.63 -6.11 -10.31
CA ASP A 29 -0.33 -5.11 -9.83
C ASP A 29 -1.55 -5.78 -9.19
N LYS A 30 -2.08 -6.84 -9.79
CA LYS A 30 -3.17 -7.65 -9.23
C LYS A 30 -2.85 -8.19 -7.82
N GLY A 31 -1.60 -8.61 -7.57
CA GLY A 31 -1.18 -9.11 -6.27
C GLY A 31 -1.17 -8.04 -5.17
N PHE A 32 -0.80 -6.81 -5.50
CA PHE A 32 -0.92 -5.67 -4.58
C PHE A 32 -2.38 -5.30 -4.34
N HIS A 33 -3.17 -5.16 -5.40
CA HIS A 33 -4.57 -4.77 -5.31
C HIS A 33 -5.37 -5.70 -4.39
N VAL A 34 -5.30 -7.02 -4.58
CA VAL A 34 -6.01 -8.01 -3.74
C VAL A 34 -5.63 -7.87 -2.26
N LYS A 35 -4.35 -7.65 -1.95
CA LYS A 35 -3.90 -7.48 -0.57
C LYS A 35 -4.38 -6.16 0.04
N ILE A 36 -4.27 -5.06 -0.71
CA ILE A 36 -4.70 -3.73 -0.26
C ILE A 36 -6.21 -3.75 0.02
N THR A 37 -7.01 -4.25 -0.93
CA THR A 37 -8.46 -4.36 -0.79
C THR A 37 -8.84 -5.24 0.40
N GLY A 38 -8.23 -6.42 0.52
CA GLY A 38 -8.51 -7.34 1.62
C GLY A 38 -8.20 -6.73 3.00
N TYR A 39 -7.05 -6.05 3.14
CA TYR A 39 -6.74 -5.35 4.39
C TYR A 39 -7.69 -4.18 4.66
N ALA A 40 -8.05 -3.39 3.64
CA ALA A 40 -8.96 -2.27 3.80
C ALA A 40 -10.36 -2.71 4.25
N GLU A 41 -10.90 -3.79 3.68
CA GLU A 41 -12.18 -4.37 4.09
C GLU A 41 -12.14 -4.91 5.53
N VAL A 42 -11.09 -5.61 5.91
CA VAL A 42 -10.90 -6.13 7.28
C VAL A 42 -10.78 -4.98 8.29
N ILE A 43 -10.04 -3.92 7.96
CA ILE A 43 -9.92 -2.71 8.79
C ILE A 43 -11.30 -2.10 9.03
N ASP A 44 -12.08 -1.91 7.96
CA ASP A 44 -13.43 -1.33 8.05
C ASP A 44 -14.36 -2.21 8.88
N TYR A 45 -14.31 -3.52 8.69
CA TYR A 45 -15.10 -4.47 9.47
C TYR A 45 -14.76 -4.43 10.97
N ILE A 46 -13.47 -4.51 11.31
CA ILE A 46 -13.03 -4.46 12.72
C ILE A 46 -13.40 -3.13 13.36
N TYR A 47 -13.17 -2.01 12.67
CA TYR A 47 -13.50 -0.68 13.19
C TYR A 47 -14.99 -0.55 13.51
N LYS A 48 -15.86 -0.94 12.58
CA LYS A 48 -17.33 -0.83 12.72
C LYS A 48 -17.92 -1.83 13.71
N ASN A 49 -17.24 -2.93 14.01
CA ASN A 49 -17.77 -3.95 14.90
C ASN A 49 -17.78 -3.48 16.37
N GLN A 50 -18.98 -3.18 16.90
CA GLN A 50 -19.16 -2.69 18.27
C GLN A 50 -18.97 -3.76 19.35
N GLN A 51 -18.98 -5.05 18.98
CA GLN A 51 -18.78 -6.14 19.95
C GLN A 51 -17.30 -6.27 20.39
N ILE A 52 -16.38 -5.69 19.63
CA ILE A 52 -14.96 -5.68 19.95
C ILE A 52 -14.61 -4.36 20.64
N SER A 53 -14.06 -4.40 21.84
CA SER A 53 -13.67 -3.19 22.57
C SER A 53 -12.55 -2.42 21.85
N ASN A 54 -12.55 -1.08 22.01
CA ASN A 54 -11.52 -0.23 21.38
C ASN A 54 -10.09 -0.57 21.82
N LYS A 55 -9.90 -1.06 23.05
CA LYS A 55 -8.59 -1.52 23.54
C LYS A 55 -8.06 -2.71 22.74
N VAL A 56 -8.96 -3.64 22.37
CA VAL A 56 -8.59 -4.82 21.57
C VAL A 56 -8.36 -4.47 20.11
N LYS A 57 -9.16 -3.53 19.57
CA LYS A 57 -9.04 -3.09 18.17
C LYS A 57 -7.74 -2.33 17.87
N LEU A 58 -7.26 -1.54 18.81
CA LEU A 58 -6.26 -0.48 18.58
C LEU A 58 -5.01 -1.01 17.85
N TYR A 59 -4.30 -1.96 18.46
CA TYR A 59 -3.04 -2.45 17.90
C TYR A 59 -3.20 -3.16 16.54
N PRO A 60 -4.15 -4.09 16.38
CA PRO A 60 -4.39 -4.71 15.08
C PRO A 60 -4.75 -3.71 13.99
N LEU A 61 -5.59 -2.72 14.30
CA LEU A 61 -5.99 -1.70 13.31
C LEU A 61 -4.81 -0.85 12.87
N ILE A 62 -4.03 -0.30 13.79
CA ILE A 62 -2.89 0.54 13.42
C ILE A 62 -1.86 -0.27 12.63
N PHE A 63 -1.59 -1.50 13.05
CA PHE A 63 -0.70 -2.40 12.31
C PHE A 63 -1.19 -2.64 10.88
N MET A 64 -2.46 -2.99 10.71
CA MET A 64 -3.04 -3.23 9.38
C MET A 64 -3.05 -1.97 8.52
N PHE A 65 -3.42 -0.81 9.08
CA PHE A 65 -3.37 0.47 8.37
C PHE A 65 -1.96 0.77 7.87
N ARG A 66 -0.97 0.70 8.77
CA ARG A 66 0.42 0.95 8.40
C ARG A 66 0.90 0.00 7.31
N ASN A 67 0.57 -1.28 7.42
CA ASN A 67 0.92 -2.28 6.40
C ASN A 67 0.23 -2.00 5.06
N THR A 68 -1.03 -1.58 5.08
CA THR A 68 -1.78 -1.22 3.86
C THR A 68 -1.18 0.01 3.19
N ILE A 69 -0.84 1.05 3.94
CA ILE A 69 -0.15 2.25 3.42
C ILE A 69 1.19 1.86 2.78
N GLU A 70 1.96 0.98 3.43
CA GLU A 70 3.21 0.46 2.86
C GLU A 70 2.98 -0.29 1.54
N LEU A 71 1.92 -1.09 1.45
CA LEU A 71 1.55 -1.80 0.22
C LEU A 71 1.13 -0.85 -0.91
N CYS A 72 0.33 0.19 -0.61
CA CYS A 72 -0.05 1.21 -1.58
C CYS A 72 1.18 1.93 -2.14
N LEU A 73 2.08 2.37 -1.26
CA LEU A 73 3.34 3.00 -1.66
C LEU A 73 4.24 2.06 -2.47
N LYS A 74 4.33 0.80 -2.10
CA LYS A 74 5.09 -0.20 -2.86
C LYS A 74 4.48 -0.45 -4.23
N ARG A 75 3.16 -0.47 -4.35
CA ARG A 75 2.46 -0.58 -5.63
C ARG A 75 2.86 0.59 -6.55
N LEU A 76 2.71 1.82 -6.07
CA LEU A 76 3.12 3.02 -6.80
C LEU A 76 4.62 3.02 -7.15
N PHE A 77 5.47 2.63 -6.21
CA PHE A 77 6.90 2.53 -6.44
C PHE A 77 7.23 1.50 -7.53
N TYR A 78 6.56 0.36 -7.53
CA TYR A 78 6.77 -0.71 -8.50
C TYR A 78 6.32 -0.34 -9.91
N SER A 79 5.16 0.28 -10.02
CA SER A 79 4.55 0.57 -11.30
C SER A 79 5.07 1.86 -11.95
N ARG A 80 5.58 2.82 -11.15
CA ARG A 80 5.82 4.18 -11.65
C ARG A 80 7.22 4.74 -11.41
N VAL A 81 7.97 4.21 -10.46
CA VAL A 81 9.32 4.70 -10.13
C VAL A 81 10.42 3.90 -10.83
N ASN A 82 10.05 2.83 -11.52
CA ASN A 82 11.02 1.90 -12.12
C ASN A 82 11.83 2.55 -13.27
N ASP A 83 11.26 3.53 -13.96
CA ASP A 83 11.89 4.17 -15.11
C ASP A 83 13.03 5.10 -14.67
N GLY A 84 14.24 4.80 -15.14
CA GLY A 84 15.44 5.58 -14.85
C GLY A 84 16.13 5.30 -13.51
N VAL A 85 15.57 4.44 -12.65
CA VAL A 85 16.22 4.05 -11.39
C VAL A 85 17.11 2.82 -11.63
N PRO A 86 18.41 2.84 -11.28
CA PRO A 86 19.27 1.67 -11.40
C PRO A 86 18.68 0.46 -10.66
N LEU A 87 18.63 -0.69 -11.30
CA LEU A 87 18.00 -1.91 -10.77
C LEU A 87 18.46 -2.29 -9.36
N LYS A 88 19.74 -2.06 -9.02
CA LYS A 88 20.28 -2.30 -7.69
C LYS A 88 19.64 -1.39 -6.63
N VAL A 89 19.47 -0.11 -6.95
CA VAL A 89 18.84 0.88 -6.04
C VAL A 89 17.37 0.56 -5.90
N PHE A 90 16.68 0.32 -7.02
CA PHE A 90 15.29 -0.10 -7.03
C PHE A 90 15.07 -1.35 -6.16
N ASN A 91 15.87 -2.41 -6.35
CA ASN A 91 15.76 -3.65 -5.58
C ASN A 91 16.02 -3.48 -4.08
N SER A 92 16.90 -2.56 -3.67
CA SER A 92 17.13 -2.28 -2.26
C SER A 92 15.95 -1.53 -1.64
N LYS A 93 15.40 -0.53 -2.33
CA LYS A 93 14.32 0.32 -1.82
C LYS A 93 12.98 -0.40 -1.74
N ARG A 94 12.62 -1.23 -2.73
CA ARG A 94 11.38 -2.00 -2.71
C ARG A 94 11.25 -2.97 -1.53
N LYS A 95 12.38 -3.44 -0.98
CA LYS A 95 12.41 -4.33 0.19
C LYS A 95 12.30 -3.56 1.50
N SER A 96 12.40 -2.24 1.44
CA SER A 96 12.36 -1.40 2.63
C SER A 96 10.97 -1.39 3.27
N HIS A 97 10.96 -1.27 4.58
CA HIS A 97 9.78 -1.01 5.40
C HIS A 97 9.68 0.46 5.84
N TYR A 98 10.64 1.29 5.43
CA TYR A 98 10.66 2.73 5.74
C TYR A 98 9.71 3.49 4.81
N ILE A 99 8.51 3.77 5.30
CA ILE A 99 7.44 4.41 4.53
C ILE A 99 7.91 5.74 3.97
N LYS A 100 8.46 6.62 4.81
CA LYS A 100 8.83 7.97 4.36
C LYS A 100 10.17 8.00 3.64
N LYS A 101 11.21 7.50 4.28
CA LYS A 101 12.60 7.61 3.80
C LYS A 101 12.84 6.94 2.45
N ASP A 102 12.23 5.77 2.24
CA ASP A 102 12.53 4.93 1.09
C ASP A 102 11.37 4.81 0.10
N LEU A 103 10.13 4.85 0.54
CA LEU A 103 8.99 4.72 -0.36
C LEU A 103 8.44 6.09 -0.77
N TRP A 104 7.92 6.88 0.16
CA TRP A 104 7.33 8.18 -0.14
C TRP A 104 8.29 9.12 -0.85
N LYS A 105 9.54 9.20 -0.40
CA LYS A 105 10.57 10.05 -1.02
C LYS A 105 10.73 9.81 -2.53
N ASN A 106 10.52 8.57 -2.98
CA ASN A 106 10.64 8.24 -4.40
C ASN A 106 9.31 8.31 -5.15
N VAL A 107 8.18 8.13 -4.47
CA VAL A 107 6.83 8.18 -5.06
C VAL A 107 6.33 9.62 -5.17
N LYS A 108 6.58 10.47 -4.17
CA LYS A 108 6.12 11.88 -4.15
C LYS A 108 6.46 12.64 -5.44
N PRO A 109 7.71 12.62 -5.98
CA PRO A 109 8.03 13.36 -7.19
C PRO A 109 7.19 12.95 -8.40
N VAL A 110 6.84 11.67 -8.51
CA VAL A 110 5.98 11.16 -9.59
C VAL A 110 4.58 11.74 -9.45
N ILE A 111 4.00 11.67 -8.25
CA ILE A 111 2.66 12.22 -7.97
C ILE A 111 2.63 13.74 -8.25
N VAL A 112 3.63 14.47 -7.76
CA VAL A 112 3.74 15.93 -7.98
C VAL A 112 3.83 16.28 -9.45
N LYS A 113 4.63 15.55 -10.23
CA LYS A 113 4.72 15.78 -11.68
C LYS A 113 3.35 15.70 -12.34
N TYR A 114 2.65 14.59 -12.13
CA TYR A 114 1.35 14.37 -12.76
C TYR A 114 0.25 15.32 -12.24
N ALA A 115 0.29 15.68 -10.95
CA ALA A 115 -0.64 16.66 -10.40
C ALA A 115 -0.42 18.06 -11.04
N ASN A 116 0.83 18.46 -11.25
CA ASN A 116 1.15 19.70 -11.97
C ASN A 116 0.68 19.64 -13.43
N ASP A 117 0.95 18.54 -14.14
CA ASP A 117 0.58 18.37 -15.54
C ASP A 117 -0.96 18.37 -15.71
N SER A 118 -1.71 17.92 -14.70
CA SER A 118 -3.18 17.90 -14.67
C SER A 118 -3.81 19.16 -14.05
N GLY A 119 -3.02 20.09 -13.52
CA GLY A 119 -3.52 21.31 -12.86
C GLY A 119 -4.19 21.05 -11.49
N GLU A 120 -3.84 19.95 -10.83
CA GLU A 120 -4.38 19.58 -9.53
C GLU A 120 -3.72 20.33 -8.37
N ASP A 121 -4.46 20.53 -7.27
CA ASP A 121 -3.96 21.20 -6.08
C ASP A 121 -2.94 20.33 -5.32
N LEU A 122 -1.75 20.84 -5.11
CA LEU A 122 -0.67 20.16 -4.40
C LEU A 122 -0.84 20.16 -2.88
N ALA A 123 -1.76 20.97 -2.33
CA ALA A 123 -1.93 21.10 -0.87
C ALA A 123 -2.23 19.77 -0.19
N ILE A 124 -2.97 18.88 -0.86
CA ILE A 124 -3.28 17.56 -0.32
C ILE A 124 -2.03 16.68 -0.16
N ILE A 125 -1.05 16.81 -1.06
CA ILE A 125 0.20 16.07 -1.01
C ILE A 125 1.01 16.46 0.24
N ASP A 126 1.04 17.74 0.59
CA ASP A 126 1.70 18.23 1.79
C ASP A 126 1.00 17.79 3.07
N ILE A 127 -0.34 17.68 3.06
CA ILE A 127 -1.09 17.12 4.18
C ILE A 127 -0.74 15.64 4.36
N VAL A 128 -0.75 14.86 3.29
CA VAL A 128 -0.39 13.43 3.32
C VAL A 128 1.04 13.25 3.81
N GLU A 129 1.99 14.10 3.37
CA GLU A 129 3.37 14.04 3.85
C GLU A 129 3.47 14.23 5.36
N LYS A 130 2.75 15.22 5.93
CA LYS A 130 2.72 15.45 7.38
C LYS A 130 2.15 14.25 8.14
N LEU A 131 1.08 13.63 7.61
CA LEU A 131 0.50 12.43 8.22
C LEU A 131 1.46 11.21 8.16
N LEU A 132 2.20 11.08 7.07
CA LEU A 132 3.24 10.05 6.98
C LEU A 132 4.42 10.32 7.93
N ASP A 133 4.72 11.61 8.23
CA ASP A 133 5.70 11.99 9.27
C ASP A 133 5.24 11.55 10.66
N GLU A 134 3.95 11.71 10.97
CA GLU A 134 3.40 11.24 12.23
C GLU A 134 3.50 9.72 12.36
N ILE A 135 3.15 8.97 11.32
CA ILE A 135 3.31 7.51 11.30
C ILE A 135 4.78 7.13 11.51
N ASP A 136 5.70 7.75 10.77
CA ASP A 136 7.14 7.46 10.86
C ASP A 136 7.71 7.80 12.24
N SER A 137 7.19 8.83 12.91
CA SER A 137 7.58 9.21 14.27
C SER A 137 7.19 8.17 15.32
N ILE A 138 6.06 7.47 15.12
CA ILE A 138 5.54 6.47 16.04
C ILE A 138 6.06 5.07 15.72
N ASP A 139 6.13 4.73 14.41
CA ASP A 139 6.46 3.37 13.95
C ASP A 139 7.32 3.37 12.69
N LYS A 140 8.54 3.87 12.84
CA LYS A 140 9.49 4.02 11.72
C LYS A 140 9.77 2.73 10.95
N ASN A 141 9.89 1.61 11.66
CA ASN A 141 10.28 0.32 11.10
C ASN A 141 9.10 -0.63 10.87
N GLY A 142 7.90 -0.28 11.31
CA GLY A 142 6.73 -1.17 11.27
C GLY A 142 6.71 -2.19 12.41
N ASP A 143 7.44 -1.96 13.48
CA ASP A 143 7.63 -2.93 14.57
C ASP A 143 6.83 -2.59 15.83
N ASN A 144 6.54 -1.30 16.07
CA ASN A 144 6.02 -0.83 17.36
C ASN A 144 4.62 -1.37 17.67
N PHE A 145 3.81 -1.63 16.64
CA PHE A 145 2.46 -2.19 16.83
C PHE A 145 2.42 -3.72 16.71
N ARG A 146 3.55 -4.34 16.35
CA ARG A 146 3.68 -5.81 16.32
C ARG A 146 4.26 -6.37 17.62
N TYR A 147 5.20 -5.65 18.23
CA TYR A 147 5.95 -6.13 19.39
C TYR A 147 5.83 -5.14 20.54
N PRO A 148 5.63 -5.61 21.79
CA PRO A 148 5.45 -4.73 22.95
C PRO A 148 6.75 -4.03 23.37
N THR A 149 7.89 -4.58 22.98
CA THR A 149 9.22 -4.06 23.35
C THR A 149 10.13 -3.92 22.15
N SER A 150 11.16 -3.06 22.27
CA SER A 150 12.30 -3.01 21.36
C SER A 150 13.22 -4.21 21.56
N TYR A 151 14.23 -4.35 20.69
CA TYR A 151 15.29 -5.36 20.89
C TYR A 151 16.09 -5.15 22.18
N SER A 152 16.13 -3.91 22.71
CA SER A 152 16.71 -3.58 24.01
C SER A 152 15.76 -3.80 25.20
N LEU A 153 14.61 -4.42 24.97
CA LEU A 153 13.55 -4.67 25.96
C LEU A 153 12.94 -3.40 26.58
N GLU A 154 13.08 -2.27 25.91
CA GLU A 154 12.42 -1.03 26.30
C GLU A 154 10.97 -1.02 25.78
N TYR A 155 10.05 -0.44 26.55
CA TYR A 155 8.67 -0.25 26.07
C TYR A 155 8.63 0.74 24.93
N ARG A 156 8.00 0.36 23.83
CA ARG A 156 7.99 1.12 22.58
C ARG A 156 7.00 2.28 22.55
N ILE A 157 5.96 2.22 23.37
CA ILE A 157 4.88 3.21 23.39
C ILE A 157 4.55 3.56 24.83
N ASP A 158 4.66 4.84 25.16
CA ASP A 158 4.20 5.39 26.42
C ASP A 158 2.68 5.29 26.59
N ASN A 159 2.20 5.41 27.85
CA ASN A 159 0.77 5.41 28.23
C ASN A 159 -0.01 6.61 27.67
N LYS A 160 0.06 6.82 26.35
CA LYS A 160 -0.71 7.84 25.65
C LYS A 160 -2.08 7.29 25.26
N LYS A 161 -3.12 8.11 25.46
CA LYS A 161 -4.45 7.80 24.97
C LYS A 161 -4.56 8.25 23.52
N LEU A 162 -4.96 7.32 22.63
CA LEU A 162 -5.25 7.62 21.23
C LEU A 162 -6.77 7.64 21.02
N ASP A 163 -7.23 8.61 20.25
CA ASP A 163 -8.60 8.62 19.73
C ASP A 163 -8.65 7.71 18.50
N LEU A 164 -9.28 6.55 18.66
CA LEU A 164 -9.38 5.54 17.60
C LEU A 164 -10.18 6.04 16.40
N SER A 165 -11.18 6.90 16.61
CA SER A 165 -11.97 7.47 15.50
C SER A 165 -11.11 8.39 14.65
N ASN A 166 -10.31 9.22 15.30
CA ASN A 166 -9.38 10.12 14.64
C ASN A 166 -8.31 9.32 13.85
N VAL A 167 -7.70 8.33 14.49
CA VAL A 167 -6.72 7.43 13.85
C VAL A 167 -7.32 6.76 12.61
N TYR A 168 -8.52 6.18 12.72
CA TYR A 168 -9.20 5.55 11.60
C TYR A 168 -9.42 6.54 10.45
N THR A 169 -9.94 7.73 10.73
CA THR A 169 -10.28 8.72 9.72
C THR A 169 -9.05 9.15 8.91
N TYR A 170 -7.97 9.51 9.59
CA TYR A 170 -6.75 9.97 8.90
C TYR A 170 -6.02 8.87 8.15
N LEU A 171 -5.87 7.69 8.75
CA LEU A 171 -5.20 6.58 8.09
C LEU A 171 -5.99 6.06 6.88
N LYS A 172 -7.33 6.06 6.97
CA LYS A 172 -8.20 5.73 5.82
C LYS A 172 -8.06 6.77 4.71
N ALA A 173 -7.98 8.06 5.05
CA ALA A 173 -7.78 9.12 4.07
C ALA A 173 -6.46 8.97 3.31
N ILE A 174 -5.38 8.57 3.98
CA ILE A 174 -4.09 8.28 3.31
C ILE A 174 -4.24 7.13 2.31
N ILE A 175 -4.88 6.03 2.71
CA ILE A 175 -5.08 4.88 1.81
C ILE A 175 -5.90 5.31 0.60
N ASN A 176 -7.02 6.01 0.79
CA ASN A 176 -7.87 6.50 -0.29
C ASN A 176 -7.11 7.42 -1.25
N PHE A 177 -6.27 8.32 -0.72
CA PHE A 177 -5.43 9.19 -1.53
C PHE A 177 -4.44 8.39 -2.38
N LEU A 178 -3.72 7.44 -1.79
CA LEU A 178 -2.73 6.62 -2.49
C LEU A 178 -3.37 5.71 -3.56
N GLU A 179 -4.53 5.14 -3.28
CA GLU A 179 -5.28 4.36 -4.27
C GLU A 179 -5.83 5.25 -5.40
N GLY A 180 -6.27 6.48 -5.08
CA GLY A 180 -6.65 7.49 -6.07
C GLY A 180 -5.48 7.84 -7.00
N CYS A 181 -4.30 8.11 -6.43
CA CYS A 181 -3.07 8.35 -7.22
C CYS A 181 -2.75 7.16 -8.13
N ASN A 182 -2.87 5.94 -7.63
CA ASN A 182 -2.61 4.76 -8.43
C ASN A 182 -3.59 4.62 -9.60
N SER A 183 -4.90 4.81 -9.36
CA SER A 183 -5.92 4.76 -10.41
C SER A 183 -5.73 5.85 -11.46
N MET A 184 -5.36 7.06 -11.05
CA MET A 184 -5.03 8.16 -11.96
C MET A 184 -3.82 7.81 -12.85
N LEU A 185 -2.75 7.30 -12.26
CA LEU A 185 -1.54 6.94 -12.99
C LEU A 185 -1.77 5.74 -13.93
N ASP A 186 -2.64 4.81 -13.57
CA ASP A 186 -3.03 3.72 -14.45
C ASP A 186 -3.78 4.24 -15.68
N ALA A 187 -4.77 5.13 -15.49
CA ALA A 187 -5.51 5.74 -16.58
C ALA A 187 -4.61 6.55 -17.54
N ILE A 188 -3.61 7.26 -17.01
CA ILE A 188 -2.64 7.99 -17.84
C ILE A 188 -1.80 7.02 -18.68
N ALA A 189 -1.30 5.93 -18.09
CA ALA A 189 -0.50 4.95 -18.84
C ALA A 189 -1.31 4.22 -19.92
N ASP A 190 -2.58 3.92 -19.65
CA ASP A 190 -3.47 3.33 -20.64
C ASP A 190 -3.66 4.30 -21.82
N TYR A 191 -3.91 5.58 -21.55
CA TYR A 191 -4.01 6.61 -22.58
C TYR A 191 -2.72 6.78 -23.40
N GLU A 192 -1.56 6.86 -22.74
CA GLU A 192 -0.26 6.96 -23.42
C GLU A 192 -0.03 5.75 -24.36
N SER A 193 -0.38 4.54 -23.89
CA SER A 193 -0.26 3.31 -24.68
C SER A 193 -1.20 3.29 -25.90
N GLU A 194 -2.43 3.81 -25.76
CA GLU A 194 -3.37 3.93 -26.86
C GLU A 194 -2.87 4.93 -27.93
N MET A 195 -2.37 6.07 -27.51
CA MET A 195 -1.79 7.09 -28.40
C MET A 195 -0.57 6.58 -29.15
N GLU A 196 0.31 5.82 -28.48
CA GLU A 196 1.49 5.24 -29.10
C GLU A 196 1.09 4.19 -30.17
N ALA A 197 0.10 3.35 -29.87
CA ALA A 197 -0.41 2.38 -30.81
C ALA A 197 -1.06 3.02 -32.04
N GLU A 198 -1.81 4.12 -31.86
CA GLU A 198 -2.41 4.90 -32.95
C GLU A 198 -1.33 5.51 -33.85
N TYR A 199 -0.33 6.15 -33.24
CA TYR A 199 0.81 6.71 -33.97
C TYR A 199 1.57 5.64 -34.79
N GLU A 200 1.86 4.49 -34.20
CA GLU A 200 2.49 3.39 -34.93
C GLU A 200 1.64 2.89 -36.12
N PHE A 201 0.33 2.81 -35.92
CA PHE A 201 -0.60 2.42 -37.00
C PHE A 201 -0.58 3.42 -38.15
N GLU A 202 -0.64 4.73 -37.86
CA GLU A 202 -0.58 5.78 -38.88
C GLU A 202 0.77 5.78 -39.63
N MET A 203 1.88 5.58 -38.92
CA MET A 203 3.19 5.48 -39.54
C MET A 203 3.30 4.29 -40.51
N ARG A 204 2.75 3.13 -40.14
CA ARG A 204 2.74 1.95 -41.04
C ARG A 204 1.86 2.20 -42.27
N ALA A 205 0.67 2.77 -42.08
CA ALA A 205 -0.22 3.08 -43.20
C ALA A 205 0.41 4.06 -44.19
N ASN A 206 1.21 5.01 -43.73
CA ASN A 206 1.93 5.95 -44.60
C ASN A 206 3.13 5.34 -45.31
N MET A 207 3.76 4.28 -44.77
CA MET A 207 4.86 3.57 -45.43
C MET A 207 4.42 2.66 -46.56
N ASP A 208 3.20 2.13 -46.51
CA ASP A 208 2.64 1.27 -47.57
C ASP A 208 2.24 2.03 -48.84
N TRP A 209 2.38 3.35 -48.86
CA TRP A 209 2.08 4.20 -50.01
C TRP A 209 3.30 4.63 -50.84
N TYR A 210 4.50 4.16 -50.49
CA TYR A 210 5.76 4.37 -51.21
C TYR A 210 6.37 3.05 -51.66
#